data_9c45ce9c2a771f37d4f45eb4cdc21d9d
#
_entry.id   9c45ce9c2a771f37d4f45eb4cdc21d9d
#
_cell.length_a   1.000
_cell.length_b   1.000
_cell.length_c   1.000
_cell.angle_alpha   90.00
_cell.angle_beta   90.00
_cell.angle_gamma   90.00
#
_symmetry.space_group_name_H-M   'P 1'
#
loop_
_entity.id
_entity.type
_entity.pdbx_description
1 polymer ?
#
loop_
_entity_poly.entity_id
_entity_poly.type
_entity_poly.pdbx_seq_one_letter_code
_entity_poly.pdbx_strand_id
1 'polypeptide(L)'
;LLAGNVFKLNPESITLVHNHPSGRLVSSREDRLMLDRLNKIFDDTGIKVEDGIILNLRSGKYLTFTAESITDVVHELKNQNQFQNQFPVNVYSFSKQVFAEEYQPKRINGPEDIAAYLSSQKFGLSDKTEALILNNANEIVGKFVLPQHHQLEKLTELLTIHAGTATILYGNNVTDEMFRSYRDKLALSGFTALDAIRLKSNNYYSVSQEVDIKVSDHLLNKFGK
;
A
#
# COMPACT_ATOMS: atom_id res chain seq x y z
N LEU A 1 4.83 0.38 -3.84
CA LEU A 1 6.13 0.86 -3.31
C LEU A 1 6.16 2.37 -3.07
N LEU A 2 5.72 3.22 -4.03
CA LEU A 2 5.76 4.68 -3.87
C LEU A 2 4.92 5.15 -2.68
N ALA A 3 3.64 4.81 -2.65
CA ALA A 3 2.71 5.26 -1.62
C ALA A 3 3.17 4.86 -0.20
N GLY A 4 3.64 3.63 0.00
CA GLY A 4 4.14 3.19 1.30
C GLY A 4 5.36 3.98 1.78
N ASN A 5 6.27 4.35 0.86
CA ASN A 5 7.41 5.20 1.22
C ASN A 5 6.97 6.64 1.54
N VAL A 6 6.00 7.18 0.82
CA VAL A 6 5.44 8.51 1.10
C VAL A 6 4.78 8.52 2.48
N PHE A 7 3.94 7.54 2.81
CA PHE A 7 3.32 7.46 4.14
C PHE A 7 4.34 7.29 5.27
N LYS A 8 5.42 6.54 5.03
CA LYS A 8 6.51 6.42 5.99
C LYS A 8 7.23 7.74 6.26
N LEU A 9 7.44 8.54 5.22
CA LEU A 9 8.12 9.84 5.31
C LEU A 9 7.20 10.95 5.82
N ASN A 10 5.89 10.77 5.65
CA ASN A 10 4.85 11.73 6.03
C ASN A 10 5.16 13.19 5.59
N PRO A 11 5.42 13.44 4.30
CA PRO A 11 5.72 14.76 3.80
C PRO A 11 4.47 15.65 3.74
N GLU A 12 4.63 16.96 3.71
CA GLU A 12 3.53 17.91 3.46
C GLU A 12 3.02 17.83 2.02
N SER A 13 3.94 17.62 1.07
CA SER A 13 3.58 17.48 -0.34
C SER A 13 4.54 16.56 -1.09
N ILE A 14 4.10 16.09 -2.26
CA ILE A 14 4.89 15.29 -3.21
C ILE A 14 4.78 15.88 -4.61
N THR A 15 5.88 15.80 -5.36
CA THR A 15 5.94 16.16 -6.78
C THR A 15 6.43 14.98 -7.59
N LEU A 16 5.71 14.62 -8.66
CA LEU A 16 6.14 13.60 -9.60
C LEU A 16 7.05 14.20 -10.67
N VAL A 17 8.31 13.78 -10.71
CA VAL A 17 9.30 14.28 -11.67
C VAL A 17 9.85 13.13 -12.50
N HIS A 18 9.84 13.25 -13.82
CA HIS A 18 10.45 12.26 -14.72
C HIS A 18 10.95 12.91 -16.03
N ASN A 19 11.62 12.14 -16.86
CA ASN A 19 12.05 12.56 -18.18
C ASN A 19 11.53 11.59 -19.25
N HIS A 20 11.23 12.11 -20.44
CA HIS A 20 10.92 11.28 -21.59
C HIS A 20 12.21 10.92 -22.34
N PRO A 21 12.43 9.66 -22.73
CA PRO A 21 13.61 9.26 -23.51
C PRO A 21 13.74 10.03 -24.85
N SER A 22 12.60 10.42 -25.44
CA SER A 22 12.56 11.25 -26.66
C SER A 22 12.97 12.70 -26.44
N GLY A 23 13.05 13.18 -25.18
CA GLY A 23 13.24 14.58 -24.84
C GLY A 23 12.04 15.49 -25.12
N ARG A 24 10.89 14.95 -25.52
CA ARG A 24 9.69 15.74 -25.78
C ARG A 24 9.08 16.24 -24.46
N LEU A 25 8.73 17.52 -24.43
CA LEU A 25 8.04 18.17 -23.32
C LEU A 25 6.52 18.23 -23.64
N VAL A 26 5.88 17.08 -23.55
CA VAL A 26 4.44 16.91 -23.71
C VAL A 26 4.01 15.82 -22.73
N SER A 27 3.01 16.13 -21.89
CA SER A 27 2.47 15.11 -20.98
C SER A 27 1.67 14.07 -21.76
N SER A 28 1.94 12.80 -21.50
CA SER A 28 1.16 11.70 -22.04
C SER A 28 -0.14 11.48 -21.25
N ARG A 29 -1.03 10.68 -21.82
CA ARG A 29 -2.22 10.22 -21.08
C ARG A 29 -1.84 9.44 -19.84
N GLU A 30 -0.80 8.62 -19.94
CA GLU A 30 -0.28 7.79 -18.85
C GLU A 30 0.28 8.64 -17.70
N ASP A 31 0.97 9.75 -18.02
CA ASP A 31 1.47 10.69 -17.01
C ASP A 31 0.31 11.31 -16.21
N ARG A 32 -0.74 11.73 -16.90
CA ARG A 32 -1.93 12.30 -16.27
C ARG A 32 -2.70 11.28 -15.43
N LEU A 33 -2.86 10.05 -15.94
CA LEU A 33 -3.48 8.96 -15.19
C LEU A 33 -2.69 8.61 -13.94
N MET A 34 -1.35 8.66 -14.00
CA MET A 34 -0.50 8.44 -12.85
C MET A 34 -0.70 9.54 -11.79
N LEU A 35 -0.76 10.81 -12.21
CA LEU A 35 -0.99 11.94 -11.30
C LEU A 35 -2.40 11.88 -10.69
N ASP A 36 -3.44 11.57 -11.46
CA ASP A 36 -4.81 11.34 -10.99
C ASP A 36 -4.87 10.20 -9.95
N ARG A 37 -4.13 9.12 -10.22
CA ARG A 37 -4.03 8.00 -9.29
C ARG A 37 -3.35 8.41 -7.97
N LEU A 38 -2.29 9.22 -8.01
CA LEU A 38 -1.65 9.74 -6.81
C LEU A 38 -2.60 10.66 -6.02
N ASN A 39 -3.35 11.54 -6.69
CA ASN A 39 -4.37 12.36 -6.05
C ASN A 39 -5.36 11.49 -5.27
N LYS A 40 -5.87 10.42 -5.89
CA LYS A 40 -6.83 9.49 -5.24
C LYS A 40 -6.22 8.70 -4.08
N ILE A 41 -4.94 8.33 -4.16
CA ILE A 41 -4.24 7.62 -3.07
C ILE A 41 -4.08 8.52 -1.85
N PHE A 42 -3.74 9.80 -2.06
CA PHE A 42 -3.42 10.74 -0.99
C PHE A 42 -4.61 11.65 -0.62
N ASP A 43 -5.77 11.44 -1.23
CA ASP A 43 -7.01 12.12 -0.86
C ASP A 43 -7.32 11.87 0.64
N ASP A 44 -7.70 12.93 1.35
CA ASP A 44 -7.99 12.92 2.80
C ASP A 44 -6.80 12.53 3.73
N THR A 45 -5.59 12.38 3.21
CA THR A 45 -4.41 12.04 4.03
C THR A 45 -3.65 13.25 4.56
N GLY A 46 -3.98 14.44 4.10
CA GLY A 46 -3.24 15.67 4.39
C GLY A 46 -1.96 15.86 3.56
N ILE A 47 -1.59 14.87 2.72
CA ILE A 47 -0.44 14.97 1.82
C ILE A 47 -0.90 15.55 0.48
N LYS A 48 -0.37 16.72 0.12
CA LYS A 48 -0.70 17.37 -1.15
C LYS A 48 0.07 16.75 -2.31
N VAL A 49 -0.61 16.43 -3.41
CA VAL A 49 0.04 16.08 -4.67
C VAL A 49 0.16 17.34 -5.52
N GLU A 50 1.39 17.77 -5.77
CA GLU A 50 1.69 18.93 -6.61
C GLU A 50 1.63 18.55 -8.10
N ASP A 51 1.76 19.56 -8.97
CA ASP A 51 1.83 19.36 -10.42
C ASP A 51 2.96 18.38 -10.79
N GLY A 52 2.73 17.58 -11.83
CA GLY A 52 3.76 16.74 -12.41
C GLY A 52 4.77 17.56 -13.22
N ILE A 53 6.03 17.12 -13.25
CA ILE A 53 7.11 17.79 -13.96
C ILE A 53 7.76 16.81 -14.96
N ILE A 54 7.86 17.21 -16.22
CA ILE A 54 8.63 16.49 -17.24
C ILE A 54 9.90 17.31 -17.57
N LEU A 55 11.06 16.69 -17.38
CA LEU A 55 12.36 17.33 -17.62
C LEU A 55 12.87 16.98 -19.02
N ASN A 56 13.44 17.99 -19.73
CA ASN A 56 14.31 17.73 -20.85
C ASN A 56 15.76 17.99 -20.41
N LEU A 57 16.48 16.90 -20.13
CA LEU A 57 17.84 16.93 -19.61
C LEU A 57 18.87 17.55 -20.59
N ARG A 58 18.52 17.69 -21.89
CA ARG A 58 19.41 18.23 -22.93
C ARG A 58 19.26 19.75 -23.10
N SER A 59 18.01 20.25 -23.03
CA SER A 59 17.70 21.66 -23.31
C SER A 59 17.63 22.52 -22.06
N GLY A 60 17.63 21.93 -20.84
CA GLY A 60 17.39 22.65 -19.60
C GLY A 60 15.97 23.21 -19.47
N LYS A 61 15.04 22.73 -20.28
CA LYS A 61 13.62 23.08 -20.20
C LYS A 61 12.85 22.02 -19.41
N TYR A 62 11.75 22.43 -18.82
CA TYR A 62 10.83 21.50 -18.18
C TYR A 62 9.38 21.93 -18.43
N LEU A 63 8.48 20.98 -18.29
CA LEU A 63 7.04 21.15 -18.45
C LEU A 63 6.36 20.82 -17.14
N THR A 64 5.38 21.64 -16.72
CA THR A 64 4.47 21.30 -15.64
C THR A 64 3.11 20.92 -16.19
N PHE A 65 2.46 19.93 -15.59
CA PHE A 65 1.14 19.43 -15.99
C PHE A 65 0.32 19.01 -14.77
N THR A 66 -0.99 19.13 -14.86
CA THR A 66 -1.94 18.64 -13.85
C THR A 66 -2.67 17.39 -14.36
N ALA A 67 -3.37 16.69 -13.47
CA ALA A 67 -4.21 15.56 -13.85
C ALA A 67 -5.40 15.98 -14.73
N GLU A 68 -5.96 17.17 -14.49
CA GLU A 68 -7.20 17.64 -15.07
C GLU A 68 -7.02 18.55 -16.29
N SER A 69 -5.98 19.40 -16.28
CA SER A 69 -5.77 20.39 -17.33
C SER A 69 -5.14 19.78 -18.58
N ILE A 70 -5.70 20.13 -19.74
CA ILE A 70 -5.13 19.77 -21.05
C ILE A 70 -3.93 20.68 -21.40
N THR A 71 -3.76 21.79 -20.68
CA THR A 71 -2.76 22.81 -21.00
C THR A 71 -1.46 22.53 -20.23
N ASP A 72 -0.45 22.11 -20.97
CA ASP A 72 0.91 21.95 -20.44
C ASP A 72 1.64 23.29 -20.46
N VAL A 73 2.39 23.63 -19.42
CA VAL A 73 3.17 24.87 -19.35
C VAL A 73 4.65 24.54 -19.44
N VAL A 74 5.32 25.07 -20.47
CA VAL A 74 6.77 24.88 -20.66
C VAL A 74 7.55 26.03 -20.02
N HIS A 75 8.54 25.67 -19.22
CA HIS A 75 9.43 26.60 -18.52
C HIS A 75 10.88 26.42 -18.99
N GLU A 76 11.67 27.48 -18.86
CA GLU A 76 13.12 27.44 -19.02
C GLU A 76 13.81 27.62 -17.65
N LEU A 77 14.79 26.79 -17.37
CA LEU A 77 15.64 26.98 -16.19
C LEU A 77 16.47 28.25 -16.41
N LYS A 78 16.08 29.34 -15.76
CA LYS A 78 16.84 30.57 -15.73
C LYS A 78 18.06 30.37 -14.80
N ASN A 79 19.28 30.41 -15.35
CA ASN A 79 20.56 30.29 -14.64
C ASN A 79 21.01 28.85 -14.31
N GLN A 80 21.62 28.19 -15.26
CA GLN A 80 22.36 26.93 -15.03
C GLN A 80 23.56 27.08 -14.08
N ASN A 81 24.03 28.31 -13.79
CA ASN A 81 25.23 28.56 -12.95
C ASN A 81 24.99 28.54 -11.45
N GLN A 82 23.73 28.43 -10.98
CA GLN A 82 23.42 28.38 -9.53
C GLN A 82 23.39 26.95 -8.95
N PHE A 83 23.44 25.92 -9.77
CA PHE A 83 23.42 24.53 -9.29
C PHE A 83 24.81 23.93 -9.05
N GLN A 84 25.82 24.77 -8.75
CA GLN A 84 27.14 24.28 -8.32
C GLN A 84 27.16 23.74 -6.88
N ASN A 85 26.08 23.90 -6.12
CA ASN A 85 25.95 23.22 -4.84
C ASN A 85 25.47 21.79 -5.07
N GLN A 86 26.43 20.87 -5.14
CA GLN A 86 26.16 19.44 -5.08
C GLN A 86 25.52 19.16 -3.71
N PHE A 87 24.21 18.98 -3.70
CA PHE A 87 23.58 18.41 -2.52
C PHE A 87 24.06 16.94 -2.41
N PRO A 88 24.69 16.57 -1.28
CA PRO A 88 25.08 15.18 -1.11
C PRO A 88 23.82 14.31 -1.13
N VAL A 89 23.65 13.50 -2.17
CA VAL A 89 22.61 12.49 -2.21
C VAL A 89 23.14 11.31 -1.43
N ASN A 90 22.55 11.06 -0.27
CA ASN A 90 22.83 9.85 0.48
C ASN A 90 22.18 8.66 -0.22
N VAL A 91 23.01 7.78 -0.78
CA VAL A 91 22.54 6.51 -1.34
C VAL A 91 22.56 5.47 -0.24
N TYR A 92 21.39 4.96 0.13
CA TYR A 92 21.26 3.86 1.08
C TYR A 92 21.01 2.56 0.32
N SER A 93 21.84 1.56 0.58
CA SER A 93 21.56 0.18 0.15
C SER A 93 20.92 -0.57 1.32
N PHE A 94 19.80 -1.24 1.06
CA PHE A 94 19.16 -2.09 2.04
C PHE A 94 19.41 -3.55 1.67
N SER A 95 19.99 -4.32 2.58
CA SER A 95 20.06 -5.76 2.49
C SER A 95 19.11 -6.37 3.52
N LYS A 96 18.20 -7.24 3.08
CA LYS A 96 17.36 -8.05 3.97
C LYS A 96 18.09 -9.35 4.24
N GLN A 97 18.60 -9.54 5.44
CA GLN A 97 19.03 -10.87 5.88
C GLN A 97 17.78 -11.70 6.20
N VAL A 98 17.54 -12.72 5.41
CA VAL A 98 16.53 -13.74 5.72
C VAL A 98 17.26 -14.82 6.51
N PHE A 99 17.05 -14.86 7.82
CA PHE A 99 17.47 -16.00 8.62
C PHE A 99 16.53 -17.16 8.28
N ALA A 100 17.06 -18.18 7.63
CA ALA A 100 16.38 -19.44 7.37
C ALA A 100 16.49 -20.34 8.61
N GLU A 101 15.86 -19.96 9.72
CA GLU A 101 15.36 -20.96 10.66
C GLU A 101 14.07 -21.53 10.05
N GLU A 102 13.81 -22.82 10.25
CA GLU A 102 12.70 -23.60 9.66
C GLU A 102 11.35 -22.87 9.67
N TYR A 103 11.26 -21.80 8.88
CA TYR A 103 10.02 -21.07 8.66
C TYR A 103 9.15 -21.92 7.77
N GLN A 104 8.17 -22.57 8.34
CA GLN A 104 7.11 -23.18 7.54
C GLN A 104 6.09 -22.10 7.22
N PRO A 105 6.03 -21.65 5.96
CA PRO A 105 5.10 -20.60 5.58
C PRO A 105 3.65 -21.10 5.77
N LYS A 106 2.86 -20.34 6.51
CA LYS A 106 1.43 -20.61 6.70
C LYS A 106 0.66 -20.00 5.53
N ARG A 107 0.30 -20.83 4.56
CA ARG A 107 -0.42 -20.41 3.37
C ARG A 107 -1.92 -20.37 3.63
N ILE A 108 -2.55 -19.30 3.18
CA ILE A 108 -3.99 -19.06 3.23
C ILE A 108 -4.58 -19.31 1.84
N ASN A 109 -5.51 -20.26 1.73
CA ASN A 109 -6.18 -20.58 0.47
C ASN A 109 -7.64 -20.12 0.44
N GLY A 110 -8.22 -19.77 1.59
CA GLY A 110 -9.60 -19.30 1.69
C GLY A 110 -9.94 -18.79 3.09
N PRO A 111 -11.18 -18.31 3.28
CA PRO A 111 -11.62 -17.76 4.56
C PRO A 111 -11.57 -18.76 5.71
N GLU A 112 -11.78 -20.06 5.44
CA GLU A 112 -11.70 -21.14 6.44
C GLU A 112 -10.28 -21.26 7.01
N ASP A 113 -9.25 -21.12 6.16
CA ASP A 113 -7.85 -21.14 6.58
C ASP A 113 -7.56 -19.96 7.50
N ILE A 114 -8.13 -18.79 7.20
CA ILE A 114 -7.97 -17.58 8.02
C ILE A 114 -8.61 -17.79 9.40
N ALA A 115 -9.85 -18.26 9.42
CA ALA A 115 -10.59 -18.53 10.64
C ALA A 115 -9.88 -19.60 11.51
N ALA A 116 -9.36 -20.66 10.89
CA ALA A 116 -8.57 -21.69 11.57
C ALA A 116 -7.25 -21.13 12.12
N TYR A 117 -6.55 -20.29 11.36
CA TYR A 117 -5.33 -19.63 11.81
C TYR A 117 -5.62 -18.74 13.01
N LEU A 118 -6.64 -17.89 12.94
CA LEU A 118 -7.04 -17.01 14.04
C LEU A 118 -7.44 -17.81 15.30
N SER A 119 -8.20 -18.90 15.14
CA SER A 119 -8.55 -19.80 16.24
C SER A 119 -7.33 -20.44 16.88
N SER A 120 -6.38 -20.94 16.09
CA SER A 120 -5.17 -21.62 16.58
C SER A 120 -4.28 -20.72 17.43
N GLN A 121 -4.30 -19.43 17.15
CA GLN A 121 -3.49 -18.44 17.87
C GLN A 121 -4.14 -17.96 19.18
N LYS A 122 -5.30 -18.50 19.55
CA LYS A 122 -6.11 -18.08 20.72
C LYS A 122 -6.38 -16.58 20.73
N PHE A 123 -6.53 -15.99 19.55
CA PHE A 123 -6.87 -14.57 19.46
C PHE A 123 -8.29 -14.36 19.99
N GLY A 124 -8.38 -13.79 21.18
CA GLY A 124 -9.57 -13.03 21.53
C GLY A 124 -9.65 -11.89 20.50
N LEU A 125 -10.77 -11.77 19.80
CA LEU A 125 -10.98 -10.67 18.88
C LEU A 125 -10.97 -9.41 19.74
N SER A 126 -9.91 -8.65 19.59
CA SER A 126 -9.77 -7.39 20.29
C SER A 126 -10.68 -6.35 19.64
N ASP A 127 -11.04 -5.31 20.39
CA ASP A 127 -11.75 -4.13 19.84
C ASP A 127 -10.83 -3.31 18.89
N LYS A 128 -9.69 -3.86 18.51
CA LYS A 128 -8.74 -3.25 17.59
C LYS A 128 -8.85 -3.90 16.22
N THR A 129 -8.64 -3.12 15.18
CA THR A 129 -8.46 -3.65 13.84
C THR A 129 -7.05 -4.20 13.73
N GLU A 130 -6.93 -5.44 13.29
CA GLU A 130 -5.66 -6.09 13.04
C GLU A 130 -5.56 -6.50 11.56
N ALA A 131 -4.34 -6.68 11.07
CA ALA A 131 -4.08 -7.04 9.69
C ALA A 131 -3.08 -8.20 9.59
N LEU A 132 -3.39 -9.18 8.74
CA LEU A 132 -2.43 -10.15 8.22
C LEU A 132 -1.86 -9.59 6.92
N ILE A 133 -0.54 -9.59 6.80
CA ILE A 133 0.16 -9.26 5.57
C ILE A 133 0.57 -10.56 4.89
N LEU A 134 0.26 -10.67 3.59
CA LEU A 134 0.52 -11.85 2.78
C LEU A 134 1.46 -11.51 1.62
N ASN A 135 2.32 -12.47 1.25
CA ASN A 135 3.13 -12.40 0.04
C ASN A 135 2.36 -12.89 -1.21
N ASN A 136 3.04 -12.91 -2.38
CA ASN A 136 2.46 -13.39 -3.65
C ASN A 136 2.00 -14.86 -3.62
N ALA A 137 2.51 -15.67 -2.70
CA ALA A 137 2.10 -17.07 -2.53
C ALA A 137 0.94 -17.23 -1.54
N ASN A 138 0.34 -16.13 -1.08
CA ASN A 138 -0.65 -16.07 0.00
C ASN A 138 -0.13 -16.63 1.34
N GLU A 139 1.16 -16.51 1.59
CA GLU A 139 1.77 -16.91 2.85
C GLU A 139 1.79 -15.71 3.81
N ILE A 140 1.51 -15.96 5.09
CA ILE A 140 1.52 -14.93 6.12
C ILE A 140 2.97 -14.50 6.38
N VAL A 141 3.29 -13.25 6.09
CA VAL A 141 4.61 -12.65 6.35
C VAL A 141 4.62 -11.75 7.59
N GLY A 142 3.46 -11.41 8.12
CA GLY A 142 3.35 -10.63 9.33
C GLY A 142 1.91 -10.46 9.82
N LYS A 143 1.81 -10.12 11.10
CA LYS A 143 0.57 -9.79 11.78
C LYS A 143 0.76 -8.49 12.56
N PHE A 144 -0.16 -7.54 12.40
CA PHE A 144 -0.01 -6.21 12.96
C PHE A 144 -1.32 -5.68 13.52
N VAL A 145 -1.25 -4.98 14.63
CA VAL A 145 -2.34 -4.17 15.16
C VAL A 145 -2.30 -2.82 14.48
N LEU A 146 -3.40 -2.39 13.89
CA LEU A 146 -3.50 -1.08 13.27
C LEU A 146 -3.83 0.00 14.32
N PRO A 147 -3.33 1.23 14.16
CA PRO A 147 -3.66 2.34 15.04
C PRO A 147 -5.15 2.70 14.94
N GLN A 148 -5.67 3.52 15.86
CA GLN A 148 -7.06 3.98 15.77
C GLN A 148 -7.30 4.93 14.61
N HIS A 149 -6.31 5.73 14.27
CA HIS A 149 -6.34 6.70 13.16
C HIS A 149 -5.28 6.34 12.13
N HIS A 150 -5.44 6.78 10.89
CA HIS A 150 -4.48 6.53 9.80
C HIS A 150 -4.19 5.05 9.55
N GLN A 151 -5.22 4.21 9.67
CA GLN A 151 -5.07 2.75 9.51
C GLN A 151 -4.66 2.37 8.10
N LEU A 152 -5.21 3.02 7.09
CA LEU A 152 -4.92 2.72 5.69
C LEU A 152 -3.48 3.07 5.33
N GLU A 153 -3.01 4.22 5.79
CA GLU A 153 -1.63 4.70 5.60
C GLU A 153 -0.65 3.70 6.26
N LYS A 154 -0.93 3.33 7.52
CA LYS A 154 -0.11 2.36 8.24
C LYS A 154 -0.13 0.99 7.59
N LEU A 155 -1.27 0.53 7.10
CA LEU A 155 -1.41 -0.73 6.37
C LEU A 155 -0.59 -0.72 5.07
N THR A 156 -0.65 0.39 4.31
CA THR A 156 0.12 0.57 3.08
C THR A 156 1.63 0.58 3.34
N GLU A 157 2.06 1.25 4.42
CA GLU A 157 3.44 1.23 4.90
C GLU A 157 3.89 -0.20 5.24
N LEU A 158 3.10 -0.93 6.03
CA LEU A 158 3.41 -2.30 6.44
C LEU A 158 3.52 -3.25 5.25
N LEU A 159 2.59 -3.18 4.30
CA LEU A 159 2.65 -3.95 3.05
C LEU A 159 3.96 -3.67 2.29
N THR A 160 4.38 -2.42 2.24
CA THR A 160 5.62 -2.02 1.57
C THR A 160 6.86 -2.54 2.30
N ILE A 161 6.96 -2.35 3.61
CA ILE A 161 8.13 -2.72 4.42
C ILE A 161 8.33 -4.25 4.43
N HIS A 162 7.23 -5.00 4.53
CA HIS A 162 7.28 -6.46 4.64
C HIS A 162 7.19 -7.17 3.28
N ALA A 163 7.32 -6.43 2.17
CA ALA A 163 7.19 -6.96 0.83
C ALA A 163 5.88 -7.76 0.63
N GLY A 164 4.82 -7.33 1.33
CA GLY A 164 3.48 -7.88 1.19
C GLY A 164 2.83 -7.42 -0.12
N THR A 165 1.94 -8.24 -0.64
CA THR A 165 1.16 -7.93 -1.84
C THR A 165 -0.33 -7.92 -1.56
N ALA A 166 -0.73 -8.58 -0.48
CA ALA A 166 -2.12 -8.67 -0.07
C ALA A 166 -2.26 -8.57 1.46
N THR A 167 -3.47 -8.24 1.90
CA THR A 167 -3.82 -8.18 3.31
C THR A 167 -5.19 -8.77 3.58
N ILE A 168 -5.38 -9.24 4.81
CA ILE A 168 -6.66 -9.63 5.39
C ILE A 168 -6.83 -8.83 6.67
N LEU A 169 -7.93 -8.10 6.77
CA LEU A 169 -8.30 -7.38 7.99
C LEU A 169 -9.07 -8.29 8.93
N TYR A 170 -8.94 -8.11 10.23
CA TYR A 170 -9.77 -8.83 11.18
C TYR A 170 -9.96 -8.03 12.48
N GLY A 171 -11.03 -8.33 13.18
CA GLY A 171 -11.42 -7.66 14.42
C GLY A 171 -12.92 -7.39 14.51
N ASN A 172 -13.40 -7.04 15.70
CA ASN A 172 -14.82 -6.72 15.92
C ASN A 172 -15.24 -5.40 15.26
N ASN A 173 -14.30 -4.47 15.10
CA ASN A 173 -14.54 -3.13 14.54
C ASN A 173 -14.43 -3.04 13.02
N VAL A 174 -14.15 -4.15 12.34
CA VAL A 174 -14.07 -4.15 10.87
C VAL A 174 -15.49 -4.13 10.31
N THR A 175 -15.83 -3.06 9.57
CA THR A 175 -17.12 -2.91 8.90
C THR A 175 -17.02 -3.22 7.41
N ASP A 176 -18.16 -3.50 6.78
CA ASP A 176 -18.23 -3.73 5.32
C ASP A 176 -17.80 -2.48 4.55
N GLU A 177 -18.21 -1.30 5.02
CA GLU A 177 -17.84 -0.02 4.42
C GLU A 177 -16.34 0.24 4.51
N MET A 178 -15.74 0.02 5.68
CA MET A 178 -14.30 0.12 5.90
C MET A 178 -13.55 -0.83 4.96
N PHE A 179 -13.97 -2.09 4.86
CA PHE A 179 -13.33 -3.06 3.98
C PHE A 179 -13.40 -2.63 2.51
N ARG A 180 -14.57 -2.19 2.03
CA ARG A 180 -14.74 -1.71 0.64
C ARG A 180 -13.84 -0.52 0.35
N SER A 181 -13.83 0.47 1.25
CA SER A 181 -12.96 1.65 1.11
C SER A 181 -11.47 1.27 1.05
N TYR A 182 -11.03 0.39 1.94
CA TYR A 182 -9.61 -0.04 1.97
C TYR A 182 -9.24 -0.86 0.75
N ARG A 183 -10.13 -1.76 0.29
CA ARG A 183 -9.93 -2.54 -0.93
C ARG A 183 -9.69 -1.63 -2.13
N ASP A 184 -10.53 -0.62 -2.30
CA ASP A 184 -10.48 0.26 -3.45
C ASP A 184 -9.22 1.17 -3.40
N LYS A 185 -8.89 1.75 -2.24
CA LYS A 185 -7.70 2.58 -2.06
C LYS A 185 -6.38 1.76 -2.14
N LEU A 186 -6.33 0.56 -1.57
CA LEU A 186 -5.17 -0.32 -1.67
C LEU A 186 -4.92 -0.78 -3.11
N ALA A 187 -5.98 -1.05 -3.88
CA ALA A 187 -5.87 -1.40 -5.29
C ALA A 187 -5.20 -0.27 -6.11
N LEU A 188 -5.48 1.00 -5.81
CA LEU A 188 -4.80 2.13 -6.43
C LEU A 188 -3.28 2.11 -6.16
N SER A 189 -2.86 1.64 -4.98
CA SER A 189 -1.46 1.51 -4.58
C SER A 189 -0.79 0.21 -5.07
N GLY A 190 -1.55 -0.67 -5.75
CA GLY A 190 -1.05 -1.95 -6.26
C GLY A 190 -1.07 -3.09 -5.24
N PHE A 191 -1.82 -2.94 -4.15
CA PHE A 191 -2.03 -3.97 -3.13
C PHE A 191 -3.46 -4.52 -3.19
N THR A 192 -3.68 -5.70 -2.61
CA THR A 192 -4.99 -6.35 -2.60
C THR A 192 -5.49 -6.54 -1.16
N ALA A 193 -6.67 -6.04 -0.82
CA ALA A 193 -7.39 -6.49 0.36
C ALA A 193 -8.24 -7.72 -0.03
N LEU A 194 -7.85 -8.90 0.46
CA LEU A 194 -8.50 -10.16 0.09
C LEU A 194 -9.81 -10.36 0.82
N ASP A 195 -9.82 -10.09 2.11
CA ASP A 195 -11.00 -10.30 2.96
C ASP A 195 -10.94 -9.44 4.22
N ALA A 196 -12.06 -9.40 4.92
CA ALA A 196 -12.14 -8.94 6.29
C ALA A 196 -12.94 -9.96 7.12
N ILE A 197 -12.38 -10.35 8.27
CA ILE A 197 -12.95 -11.36 9.14
C ILE A 197 -13.48 -10.75 10.42
N ARG A 198 -14.77 -10.94 10.69
CA ARG A 198 -15.41 -10.54 11.95
C ARG A 198 -15.82 -11.75 12.77
N LEU A 199 -15.79 -11.61 14.08
CA LEU A 199 -16.46 -12.55 14.97
C LEU A 199 -17.96 -12.24 15.01
N LYS A 200 -18.78 -13.25 14.81
CA LYS A 200 -20.22 -13.17 14.91
C LYS A 200 -20.73 -14.35 15.72
N SER A 201 -21.21 -14.09 16.97
CA SER A 201 -21.81 -15.12 17.83
C SER A 201 -21.03 -16.44 17.90
N ASN A 202 -19.72 -16.38 18.19
CA ASN A 202 -18.78 -17.51 18.21
C ASN A 202 -18.40 -18.13 16.85
N ASN A 203 -18.84 -17.55 15.74
CA ASN A 203 -18.42 -17.92 14.41
C ASN A 203 -17.63 -16.78 13.77
N TYR A 204 -16.79 -17.10 12.80
CA TYR A 204 -16.12 -16.13 11.97
C TYR A 204 -17.01 -15.80 10.78
N TYR A 205 -17.03 -14.51 10.39
CA TYR A 205 -17.78 -14.04 9.23
C TYR A 205 -16.83 -13.41 8.22
N SER A 206 -16.84 -13.91 6.97
CA SER A 206 -16.13 -13.32 5.84
C SER A 206 -16.95 -12.20 5.24
N VAL A 207 -16.39 -10.99 5.24
CA VAL A 207 -17.04 -9.82 4.64
C VAL A 207 -17.02 -9.87 3.12
N SER A 208 -15.92 -10.37 2.53
CA SER A 208 -15.80 -10.44 1.06
C SER A 208 -16.75 -11.46 0.43
N GLN A 209 -17.02 -12.56 1.13
CA GLN A 209 -17.90 -13.65 0.66
C GLN A 209 -19.32 -13.57 1.24
N GLU A 210 -19.54 -12.72 2.22
CA GLU A 210 -20.82 -12.53 2.93
C GLU A 210 -21.36 -13.86 3.57
N VAL A 211 -20.45 -14.67 4.11
CA VAL A 211 -20.78 -15.98 4.70
C VAL A 211 -20.21 -16.15 6.11
N ASP A 212 -20.96 -16.91 6.94
CA ASP A 212 -20.43 -17.39 8.21
C ASP A 212 -19.50 -18.57 7.99
N ILE A 213 -18.30 -18.51 8.59
CA ILE A 213 -17.26 -19.53 8.45
C ILE A 213 -17.29 -20.46 9.66
N LYS A 214 -17.40 -21.77 9.39
CA LYS A 214 -17.24 -22.81 10.40
C LYS A 214 -15.84 -23.42 10.28
N VAL A 215 -15.09 -23.39 11.38
CA VAL A 215 -13.75 -23.95 11.42
C VAL A 215 -13.85 -25.45 11.68
N SER A 216 -13.28 -26.29 10.81
CA SER A 216 -13.21 -27.73 11.01
C SER A 216 -11.96 -28.12 11.81
N ASP A 217 -12.02 -29.23 12.55
CA ASP A 217 -10.89 -29.75 13.33
C ASP A 217 -9.66 -30.07 12.47
N HIS A 218 -9.86 -30.48 11.23
CA HIS A 218 -8.78 -30.72 10.26
C HIS A 218 -7.99 -29.43 9.97
N LEU A 219 -8.66 -28.31 9.79
CA LEU A 219 -8.02 -27.03 9.55
C LEU A 219 -7.33 -26.46 10.80
N LEU A 220 -7.88 -26.70 12.00
CA LEU A 220 -7.21 -26.33 13.25
C LEU A 220 -5.86 -27.03 13.38
N ASN A 221 -5.77 -28.30 12.98
CA ASN A 221 -4.51 -29.06 13.02
C ASN A 221 -3.47 -28.54 12.01
N LYS A 222 -3.88 -27.93 10.91
CA LYS A 222 -2.99 -27.29 9.91
C LYS A 222 -2.23 -26.10 10.50
N PHE A 223 -2.82 -25.36 11.42
CA PHE A 223 -2.26 -24.12 11.98
C PHE A 223 -1.86 -24.23 13.45
N GLY A 224 -2.16 -25.34 14.11
CA GLY A 224 -2.07 -25.52 15.57
C GLY A 224 -0.69 -25.91 16.12
N LYS A 225 0.36 -25.97 15.30
CA LYS A 225 1.73 -26.27 15.75
C LYS A 225 2.69 -25.19 15.32
#